data_af02a215bd6af7b8a12b96a64d233dfb
#
_entry.id   af02a215bd6af7b8a12b96a64d233dfb
#
_cell.length_a   1.000
_cell.length_b   1.000
_cell.length_c   1.000
_cell.angle_alpha   90.00
_cell.angle_beta   90.00
_cell.angle_gamma   90.00
#
_symmetry.space_group_name_H-M   'P 1'
#
loop_
_entity.id
_entity.type
_entity.pdbx_description
1 polymer ?
#
loop_
_entity_poly.entity_id
_entity_poly.type
_entity_poly.pdbx_seq_one_letter_code
_entity_poly.pdbx_strand_id
1 'polypeptide(L)'
;MRQLAHVLLTLWAGGLWTTCGVVAPTLFAVLGQQTAGSVVGHFFGIAAWAGLLIGLVLFALTRTPTWAAHRSLGPLILVSAAAPMVSELALGPMMRQARMAGDLQTFAILHSIGGLLFLAACVGTLVLVWKVNRAA
;
A
#
# COMPACT_ATOMS: atom_id res chain seq x y z
N MET A 1 3.03 22.51 8.36
CA MET A 1 3.33 21.73 7.14
C MET A 1 4.24 20.54 7.44
N ARG A 2 5.40 20.73 8.09
CA ARG A 2 6.34 19.63 8.40
C ARG A 2 5.73 18.55 9.30
N GLN A 3 5.05 18.96 10.38
CA GLN A 3 4.35 18.03 11.29
C GLN A 3 3.25 17.24 10.56
N LEU A 4 2.48 17.89 9.70
CA LEU A 4 1.45 17.22 8.90
C LEU A 4 2.04 16.11 8.03
N ALA A 5 3.16 16.38 7.35
CA ALA A 5 3.83 15.38 6.52
C ALA A 5 4.30 14.17 7.34
N HIS A 6 4.87 14.40 8.53
CA HIS A 6 5.27 13.29 9.41
C HIS A 6 4.07 12.47 9.88
N VAL A 7 2.99 13.12 10.29
CA VAL A 7 1.76 12.43 10.72
C VAL A 7 1.18 11.59 9.57
N LEU A 8 1.02 12.18 8.38
CA LEU A 8 0.50 11.47 7.21
C LEU A 8 1.37 10.27 6.84
N LEU A 9 2.69 10.44 6.83
CA LEU A 9 3.62 9.36 6.49
C LEU A 9 3.60 8.23 7.53
N THR A 10 3.51 8.57 8.82
CA THR A 10 3.43 7.58 9.90
C THR A 10 2.12 6.81 9.85
N LEU A 11 0.99 7.50 9.61
CA LEU A 11 -0.31 6.88 9.44
C LEU A 11 -0.33 5.95 8.21
N TRP A 12 0.26 6.37 7.12
CA TRP A 12 0.34 5.55 5.90
C TRP A 12 1.18 4.30 6.13
N ALA A 13 2.39 4.44 6.64
CA ALA A 13 3.26 3.30 6.95
C ALA A 13 2.60 2.37 7.98
N GLY A 14 2.08 2.91 9.08
CA GLY A 14 1.39 2.14 10.11
C GLY A 14 0.18 1.40 9.59
N GLY A 15 -0.66 2.05 8.77
CA GLY A 15 -1.83 1.44 8.14
C GLY A 15 -1.48 0.27 7.23
N LEU A 16 -0.48 0.43 6.36
CA LEU A 16 0.00 -0.64 5.47
C LEU A 16 0.54 -1.84 6.27
N TRP A 17 1.41 -1.58 7.23
CA TRP A 17 2.00 -2.64 8.05
C TRP A 17 0.97 -3.34 8.93
N THR A 18 0.02 -2.62 9.50
CA THR A 18 -1.09 -3.21 10.27
C THR A 18 -1.96 -4.09 9.37
N THR A 19 -2.30 -3.62 8.17
CA THR A 19 -3.12 -4.40 7.24
C THR A 19 -2.41 -5.67 6.79
N CYS A 20 -1.14 -5.58 6.38
CA CYS A 20 -0.37 -6.72 5.88
C CYS A 20 0.09 -7.66 6.99
N GLY A 21 0.54 -7.13 8.13
CA GLY A 21 1.20 -7.90 9.19
C GLY A 21 0.28 -8.39 10.30
N VAL A 22 -0.87 -7.76 10.49
CA VAL A 22 -1.80 -8.10 11.57
C VAL A 22 -3.17 -8.50 11.03
N VAL A 23 -3.82 -7.60 10.28
CA VAL A 23 -5.21 -7.81 9.85
C VAL A 23 -5.32 -9.04 8.94
N ALA A 24 -4.54 -9.10 7.87
CA ALA A 24 -4.61 -10.19 6.92
C ALA A 24 -4.30 -11.56 7.58
N PRO A 25 -3.18 -11.77 8.28
CA PRO A 25 -2.92 -13.06 8.95
C PRO A 25 -3.99 -13.44 9.96
N THR A 26 -4.48 -12.49 10.75
CA THR A 26 -5.52 -12.74 11.77
C THR A 26 -6.82 -13.20 11.13
N LEU A 27 -7.26 -12.54 10.05
CA LEU A 27 -8.49 -12.93 9.36
C LEU A 27 -8.39 -14.32 8.73
N PHE A 28 -7.23 -14.67 8.16
CA PHE A 28 -7.01 -16.02 7.62
C PHE A 28 -6.91 -17.09 8.72
N ALA A 29 -6.48 -16.73 9.94
CA ALA A 29 -6.45 -17.65 11.07
C ALA A 29 -7.84 -17.91 11.69
N VAL A 30 -8.73 -16.91 11.64
CA VAL A 30 -10.03 -16.95 12.33
C VAL A 30 -11.18 -17.32 11.40
N LEU A 31 -11.12 -16.90 10.14
CA LEU A 31 -12.16 -17.10 9.13
C LEU A 31 -11.75 -18.17 8.11
N GLY A 32 -12.75 -18.84 7.51
CA GLY A 32 -12.48 -19.72 6.36
C GLY A 32 -11.83 -18.94 5.21
N GLN A 33 -10.96 -19.60 4.45
CA GLN A 33 -10.10 -18.98 3.41
C GLN A 33 -10.85 -18.09 2.44
N GLN A 34 -12.04 -18.48 2.00
CA GLN A 34 -12.85 -17.71 1.05
C GLN A 34 -13.39 -16.41 1.68
N THR A 35 -13.91 -16.50 2.90
CA THR A 35 -14.44 -15.34 3.65
C THR A 35 -13.31 -14.40 4.03
N ALA A 36 -12.21 -14.92 4.55
CA ALA A 36 -11.02 -14.14 4.87
C ALA A 36 -10.51 -13.37 3.65
N GLY A 37 -10.38 -14.04 2.51
CA GLY A 37 -9.91 -13.40 1.26
C GLY A 37 -10.81 -12.26 0.79
N SER A 38 -12.14 -12.40 0.94
CA SER A 38 -13.09 -11.33 0.60
C SER A 38 -12.94 -10.12 1.53
N VAL A 39 -12.89 -10.35 2.84
CA VAL A 39 -12.76 -9.28 3.84
C VAL A 39 -11.40 -8.57 3.71
N VAL A 40 -10.32 -9.34 3.61
CA VAL A 40 -8.96 -8.81 3.44
C VAL A 40 -8.84 -7.98 2.16
N GLY A 41 -9.50 -8.41 1.07
CA GLY A 41 -9.55 -7.64 -0.17
C GLY A 41 -10.12 -6.23 0.00
N HIS A 42 -11.16 -6.06 0.82
CA HIS A 42 -11.70 -4.73 1.14
C HIS A 42 -10.70 -3.86 1.92
N PHE A 43 -9.98 -4.44 2.89
CA PHE A 43 -8.94 -3.71 3.61
C PHE A 43 -7.79 -3.27 2.70
N PHE A 44 -7.36 -4.13 1.78
CA PHE A 44 -6.34 -3.76 0.80
C PHE A 44 -6.83 -2.67 -0.16
N GLY A 45 -8.07 -2.72 -0.61
CA GLY A 45 -8.68 -1.65 -1.41
C GLY A 45 -8.68 -0.31 -0.66
N ILE A 46 -9.13 -0.29 0.59
CA ILE A 46 -9.11 0.92 1.44
C ILE A 46 -7.66 1.41 1.60
N ALA A 47 -6.72 0.53 1.90
CA ALA A 47 -5.30 0.88 2.06
C ALA A 47 -4.68 1.44 0.78
N ALA A 48 -5.04 0.91 -0.39
CA ALA A 48 -4.58 1.39 -1.69
C ALA A 48 -5.09 2.82 -1.98
N TRP A 49 -6.38 3.08 -1.79
CA TRP A 49 -6.96 4.41 -2.00
C TRP A 49 -6.46 5.44 -0.99
N ALA A 50 -6.40 5.08 0.29
CA ALA A 50 -5.85 5.95 1.32
C ALA A 50 -4.36 6.25 1.05
N GLY A 51 -3.59 5.24 0.68
CA GLY A 51 -2.19 5.39 0.30
C GLY A 51 -1.97 6.28 -0.90
N LEU A 52 -2.83 6.18 -1.93
CA LEU A 52 -2.78 7.06 -3.09
C LEU A 52 -3.03 8.52 -2.69
N LEU A 53 -4.09 8.79 -1.91
CA LEU A 53 -4.41 10.14 -1.46
C LEU A 53 -3.28 10.74 -0.62
N ILE A 54 -2.78 10.00 0.37
CA ILE A 54 -1.67 10.43 1.22
C ILE A 54 -0.41 10.66 0.37
N GLY A 55 -0.09 9.74 -0.54
CA GLY A 55 1.06 9.83 -1.43
C GLY A 55 1.01 11.07 -2.32
N LEU A 56 -0.15 11.41 -2.89
CA LEU A 56 -0.34 12.62 -3.69
C LEU A 56 -0.15 13.89 -2.86
N VAL A 57 -0.70 13.93 -1.63
CA VAL A 57 -0.51 15.06 -0.71
C VAL A 57 0.98 15.21 -0.35
N LEU A 58 1.65 14.12 0.03
CA LEU A 58 3.08 14.14 0.34
C LEU A 58 3.91 14.58 -0.88
N PHE A 59 3.61 14.08 -2.06
CA PHE A 59 4.28 14.49 -3.28
C PHE A 59 4.09 15.99 -3.55
N ALA A 60 2.88 16.52 -3.42
CA ALA A 60 2.63 17.95 -3.56
C ALA A 60 3.42 18.77 -2.54
N LEU A 61 3.52 18.30 -1.28
CA LEU A 61 4.33 18.96 -0.26
C LEU A 61 5.82 19.03 -0.64
N THR A 62 6.38 18.03 -1.33
CA THR A 62 7.78 18.07 -1.80
C THR A 62 8.04 19.20 -2.80
N ARG A 63 7.00 19.77 -3.41
CA ARG A 63 7.10 20.90 -4.35
C ARG A 63 7.04 22.26 -3.64
N THR A 64 6.72 22.29 -2.34
CA THR A 64 6.71 23.52 -1.55
C THR A 64 8.12 23.90 -1.06
N PRO A 65 8.41 25.20 -0.85
CA PRO A 65 9.69 25.65 -0.31
C PRO A 65 10.04 25.03 1.05
N THR A 66 9.02 24.83 1.89
CA THR A 66 9.17 24.27 3.24
C THR A 66 9.62 22.81 3.26
N TRP A 67 9.45 22.09 2.15
CA TRP A 67 9.80 20.68 2.02
C TRP A 67 10.70 20.36 0.82
N ALA A 68 11.30 21.40 0.23
CA ALA A 68 12.16 21.29 -0.96
C ALA A 68 13.36 20.33 -0.78
N ALA A 69 13.90 20.24 0.46
CA ALA A 69 14.97 19.29 0.79
C ALA A 69 14.58 17.82 0.57
N HIS A 70 13.30 17.50 0.58
CA HIS A 70 12.76 16.15 0.37
C HIS A 70 12.29 15.89 -1.06
N ARG A 71 12.57 16.80 -2.00
CA ARG A 71 12.14 16.67 -3.42
C ARG A 71 12.65 15.38 -4.08
N SER A 72 13.84 14.93 -3.71
CA SER A 72 14.41 13.66 -4.20
C SER A 72 13.62 12.42 -3.76
N LEU A 73 12.76 12.52 -2.76
CA LEU A 73 11.89 11.43 -2.30
C LEU A 73 10.60 11.31 -3.13
N GLY A 74 10.30 12.29 -3.97
CA GLY A 74 9.08 12.31 -4.80
C GLY A 74 8.85 11.02 -5.59
N PRO A 75 9.84 10.49 -6.34
CA PRO A 75 9.67 9.23 -7.06
C PRO A 75 9.33 8.04 -6.14
N LEU A 76 10.00 7.94 -4.99
CA LEU A 76 9.73 6.87 -4.02
C LEU A 76 8.31 6.98 -3.44
N ILE A 77 7.84 8.20 -3.15
CA ILE A 77 6.46 8.44 -2.69
C ILE A 77 5.46 7.95 -3.75
N LEU A 78 5.67 8.34 -5.03
CA LEU A 78 4.77 7.96 -6.11
C LEU A 78 4.76 6.46 -6.37
N VAL A 79 5.93 5.80 -6.40
CA VAL A 79 6.02 4.35 -6.59
C VAL A 79 5.34 3.61 -5.44
N SER A 80 5.57 4.03 -4.18
CA SER A 80 4.92 3.42 -3.01
C SER A 80 3.40 3.60 -3.02
N ALA A 81 2.90 4.71 -3.55
CA ALA A 81 1.46 4.96 -3.67
C ALA A 81 0.84 4.22 -4.86
N ALA A 82 1.55 4.12 -5.98
CA ALA A 82 1.05 3.49 -7.19
C ALA A 82 1.03 1.95 -7.11
N ALA A 83 1.99 1.32 -6.43
CA ALA A 83 2.10 -0.13 -6.38
C ALA A 83 0.84 -0.84 -5.86
N PRO A 84 0.23 -0.43 -4.71
CA PRO A 84 -1.04 -1.00 -4.27
C PRO A 84 -2.20 -0.71 -5.24
N MET A 85 -2.22 0.45 -5.90
CA MET A 85 -3.26 0.78 -6.87
C MET A 85 -3.20 -0.10 -8.13
N VAL A 86 -2.00 -0.44 -8.60
CA VAL A 86 -1.83 -1.40 -9.69
C VAL A 86 -2.39 -2.76 -9.27
N SER A 87 -2.13 -3.22 -8.05
CA SER A 87 -2.73 -4.45 -7.53
C SER A 87 -4.25 -4.38 -7.51
N GLU A 88 -4.83 -3.29 -7.02
CA GLU A 88 -6.28 -3.14 -6.90
C GLU A 88 -6.98 -3.03 -8.26
N LEU A 89 -6.50 -2.17 -9.14
CA LEU A 89 -7.18 -1.84 -10.40
C LEU A 89 -6.87 -2.81 -11.54
N ALA A 90 -5.66 -3.34 -11.62
CA ALA A 90 -5.26 -4.25 -12.68
C ALA A 90 -5.39 -5.72 -12.26
N LEU A 91 -4.77 -6.11 -11.15
CA LEU A 91 -4.77 -7.51 -10.74
C LEU A 91 -6.09 -7.95 -10.11
N GLY A 92 -6.78 -7.06 -9.39
CA GLY A 92 -8.05 -7.36 -8.72
C GLY A 92 -9.12 -7.94 -9.65
N PRO A 93 -9.45 -7.30 -10.79
CA PRO A 93 -10.38 -7.85 -11.78
C PRO A 93 -9.92 -9.19 -12.35
N MET A 94 -8.63 -9.33 -12.67
CA MET A 94 -8.06 -10.58 -13.21
C MET A 94 -8.15 -11.72 -12.19
N MET A 95 -7.87 -11.45 -10.91
CA MET A 95 -8.01 -12.44 -9.83
C MET A 95 -9.46 -12.89 -9.67
N ARG A 96 -10.42 -11.98 -9.77
CA ARG A 96 -11.85 -12.34 -9.72
C ARG A 96 -12.26 -13.24 -10.89
N GLN A 97 -11.80 -12.92 -12.10
CA GLN A 97 -12.06 -13.75 -13.29
C GLN A 97 -11.44 -15.15 -13.16
N ALA A 98 -10.18 -15.25 -12.75
CA ALA A 98 -9.50 -16.52 -12.54
C ALA A 98 -10.23 -17.38 -11.50
N ARG A 99 -10.70 -16.77 -10.40
CA ARG A 99 -11.48 -17.45 -9.35
C ARG A 99 -12.82 -17.96 -9.89
N MET A 100 -13.55 -17.17 -10.66
CA MET A 100 -14.83 -17.58 -11.26
C MET A 100 -14.65 -18.68 -12.30
N ALA A 101 -13.54 -18.69 -13.03
CA ALA A 101 -13.20 -19.73 -14.00
C ALA A 101 -12.65 -21.01 -13.35
N GLY A 102 -12.42 -21.02 -12.02
CA GLY A 102 -11.81 -22.15 -11.32
C GLY A 102 -10.29 -22.31 -11.60
N ASP A 103 -9.66 -21.32 -12.22
CA ASP A 103 -8.23 -21.31 -12.51
C ASP A 103 -7.45 -20.85 -11.26
N LEU A 104 -7.23 -21.81 -10.36
CA LEU A 104 -6.54 -21.57 -9.08
C LEU A 104 -5.07 -21.25 -9.30
N GLN A 105 -4.46 -21.71 -10.37
CA GLN A 105 -3.04 -21.45 -10.67
C GLN A 105 -2.84 -19.98 -11.04
N THR A 106 -3.60 -19.47 -11.99
CA THR A 106 -3.57 -18.05 -12.38
C THR A 106 -3.92 -17.17 -11.20
N PHE A 107 -4.93 -17.54 -10.40
CA PHE A 107 -5.30 -16.81 -9.18
C PHE A 107 -4.11 -16.72 -8.20
N ALA A 108 -3.42 -17.82 -7.92
CA ALA A 108 -2.28 -17.86 -7.00
C ALA A 108 -1.12 -16.97 -7.46
N ILE A 109 -0.81 -16.99 -8.77
CA ILE A 109 0.24 -16.15 -9.36
C ILE A 109 -0.10 -14.67 -9.21
N LEU A 110 -1.31 -14.26 -9.60
CA LEU A 110 -1.77 -12.88 -9.51
C LEU A 110 -1.81 -12.39 -8.06
N HIS A 111 -2.26 -13.25 -7.14
CA HIS A 111 -2.28 -12.96 -5.71
C HIS A 111 -0.87 -12.73 -5.14
N SER A 112 0.10 -13.55 -5.55
CA SER A 112 1.50 -13.40 -5.15
C SER A 112 2.10 -12.10 -5.68
N ILE A 113 1.84 -11.74 -6.94
CA ILE A 113 2.28 -10.47 -7.52
C ILE A 113 1.67 -9.29 -6.75
N GLY A 114 0.36 -9.34 -6.46
CA GLY A 114 -0.32 -8.31 -5.67
C GLY A 114 0.29 -8.16 -4.27
N GLY A 115 0.58 -9.27 -3.60
CA GLY A 115 1.25 -9.28 -2.29
C GLY A 115 2.63 -8.64 -2.34
N LEU A 116 3.42 -8.90 -3.39
CA LEU A 116 4.73 -8.28 -3.59
C LEU A 116 4.62 -6.76 -3.82
N LEU A 117 3.60 -6.30 -4.54
CA LEU A 117 3.35 -4.86 -4.74
C LEU A 117 3.01 -4.16 -3.42
N PHE A 118 2.16 -4.77 -2.57
CA PHE A 118 1.88 -4.25 -1.24
C PHE A 118 3.11 -4.28 -0.33
N LEU A 119 3.90 -5.35 -0.36
CA LEU A 119 5.14 -5.44 0.40
C LEU A 119 6.14 -4.37 -0.04
N ALA A 120 6.27 -4.11 -1.34
CA ALA A 120 7.11 -3.02 -1.85
C ALA A 120 6.66 -1.65 -1.33
N ALA A 121 5.34 -1.40 -1.24
CA ALA A 121 4.81 -0.19 -0.64
C ALA A 121 5.09 -0.11 0.88
N CYS A 122 4.97 -1.23 1.60
CA CYS A 122 5.33 -1.31 3.02
C CYS A 122 6.80 -0.95 3.26
N VAL A 123 7.71 -1.53 2.49
CA VAL A 123 9.14 -1.22 2.58
C VAL A 123 9.43 0.23 2.15
N GLY A 124 8.82 0.67 1.04
CA GLY A 124 8.96 2.03 0.54
C GLY A 124 8.56 3.09 1.57
N THR A 125 7.43 2.90 2.25
CA THR A 125 6.96 3.82 3.29
C THR A 125 7.88 3.83 4.52
N LEU A 126 8.45 2.69 4.95
CA LEU A 126 9.46 2.66 6.01
C LEU A 126 10.73 3.41 5.62
N VAL A 127 11.21 3.23 4.39
CA VAL A 127 12.37 3.96 3.88
C VAL A 127 12.08 5.46 3.85
N LEU A 128 10.87 5.87 3.49
CA LEU A 128 10.44 7.27 3.53
C LEU A 128 10.47 7.82 4.97
N VAL A 129 9.87 7.12 5.93
CA VAL A 129 9.90 7.49 7.36
C VAL A 129 11.33 7.68 7.83
N TRP A 130 12.19 6.73 7.52
CA TRP A 130 13.61 6.76 7.94
C TRP A 130 14.38 7.94 7.31
N LYS A 131 14.20 8.17 5.99
CA LYS A 131 14.89 9.28 5.29
C LYS A 131 14.40 10.65 5.74
N VAL A 132 13.11 10.81 5.96
CA VAL A 132 12.51 12.08 6.42
C VAL A 132 12.99 12.41 7.83
N ASN A 133 13.11 11.42 8.72
CA ASN A 133 13.60 11.63 10.08
C ASN A 133 15.12 11.93 10.14
N ARG A 134 15.91 11.40 9.20
CA ARG A 134 17.34 11.71 9.13
C ARG A 134 17.65 13.11 8.59
N ALA A 135 16.77 13.67 7.78
CA ALA A 135 16.92 15.01 7.22
C ALA A 135 16.31 16.12 8.13
N ALA A 136 15.79 15.73 9.27
CA ALA A 136 15.25 16.63 10.29
C ALA A 136 16.33 17.01 11.29
#